data_1dc8c17dbb7cc4bb643ac2e524ffa4d1
#
_entry.id   1dc8c17dbb7cc4bb643ac2e524ffa4d1
#
_cell.length_a   1.000
_cell.length_b   1.000
_cell.length_c   1.000
_cell.angle_alpha   90.00
_cell.angle_beta   90.00
_cell.angle_gamma   90.00
#
_symmetry.space_group_name_H-M   'P 1'
#
loop_
_entity.id
_entity.type
_entity.pdbx_description
1 polymer ?
#
loop_
_entity_poly.entity_id
_entity_poly.type
_entity_poly.pdbx_seq_one_letter_code
_entity_poly.pdbx_strand_id
1 'polypeptide(L)'
;MTYREIYQSWEADPEAFWMNAAEQIDWDRSPSYALDARNAPLYEWYPDAMVNTCYNAVDRHVIAGKGNQAAIIYDSPITDKKDTISYAELRDKTARLAGALRAKGVTKGDRVIIYMSMVPEAIVAMLACTRIGAIHSVVFGGFAAHELAVRIDDAKPKAILATSCGIEPGRVIAYKPLIDAAIEQSEHSPETVIILQREQQTATLSHSRDYDWDAVQDGVEPAECVPVEGMHPAYILYTSGTTGAPKGVVRPTAGHLVALHWSMKNIYNVDPGDVFWAASDVGWVVGHSYICYAPLIHGNTTIVFEGKPVGTPDAGTFWRVMSEHNVRSFFTAPTAFRAIKREDPKGEFKAKYDLSGLRALYLAGERADPDTIKWAQDLLGVPVIDHWWQTETGWTIAGNPLGIEALPIKIGSPSVAMPGYEVHILDEAGNRQPENTLGAIAIKLPLPPGTLPTLWNADARYRSSYLTTFPGYYETGDAGIIDEDGYLYIMARTDDVINVAGHRLSTGAMEEVLANHPDVAECAVIGVSDQLKGQLPLGFLCLSNGVNRPHAEIVAECVQMMRDVIGPVAAFKLAVVIKRLPKTRSGKILRATMVKIADSEAFKMPATIDDPDILDEIKEALQSLGYAQG
;
A
#
# COMPACT_ATOMS: atom_id res chain seq x y z
N MET A 1 17.57 24.69 -0.25
CA MET A 1 16.23 25.21 0.09
C MET A 1 15.68 24.37 1.24
N THR A 2 15.05 24.98 2.21
CA THR A 2 14.36 24.29 3.30
C THR A 2 13.03 23.70 2.80
N TYR A 3 12.47 22.77 3.55
CA TYR A 3 11.12 22.23 3.28
C TYR A 3 10.09 23.38 3.15
N ARG A 4 10.14 24.34 4.08
CA ARG A 4 9.20 25.47 4.09
C ARG A 4 9.28 26.32 2.82
N GLU A 5 10.49 26.61 2.34
CA GLU A 5 10.70 27.37 1.09
C GLU A 5 10.14 26.61 -0.12
N ILE A 6 10.35 25.31 -0.19
CA ILE A 6 9.84 24.47 -1.28
C ILE A 6 8.31 24.37 -1.22
N TYR A 7 7.73 24.15 -0.03
CA TYR A 7 6.28 24.10 0.15
C TYR A 7 5.62 25.42 -0.24
N GLN A 8 6.17 26.56 0.22
CA GLN A 8 5.68 27.90 -0.17
C GLN A 8 5.84 28.19 -1.66
N SER A 9 6.90 27.70 -2.30
CA SER A 9 7.07 27.82 -3.76
C SER A 9 5.96 27.07 -4.51
N TRP A 10 5.60 25.88 -4.02
CA TRP A 10 4.45 25.15 -4.56
C TRP A 10 3.11 25.87 -4.32
N GLU A 11 2.87 26.37 -3.10
CA GLU A 11 1.64 27.10 -2.79
C GLU A 11 1.46 28.36 -3.66
N ALA A 12 2.55 29.05 -3.94
CA ALA A 12 2.53 30.28 -4.73
C ALA A 12 2.16 30.05 -6.21
N ASP A 13 2.66 28.95 -6.81
CA ASP A 13 2.37 28.59 -8.21
C ASP A 13 2.47 27.05 -8.39
N PRO A 14 1.39 26.33 -8.07
CA PRO A 14 1.38 24.87 -8.18
C PRO A 14 1.64 24.34 -9.59
N GLU A 15 1.16 25.05 -10.63
CA GLU A 15 1.36 24.63 -12.01
C GLU A 15 2.81 24.76 -12.44
N ALA A 16 3.46 25.91 -12.17
CA ALA A 16 4.88 26.10 -12.47
C ALA A 16 5.76 25.11 -11.69
N PHE A 17 5.43 24.83 -10.43
CA PHE A 17 6.15 23.84 -9.61
C PHE A 17 6.13 22.46 -10.27
N TRP A 18 4.97 21.99 -10.68
CA TRP A 18 4.81 20.66 -11.28
C TRP A 18 5.30 20.61 -12.73
N MET A 19 5.26 21.74 -13.48
CA MET A 19 5.91 21.81 -14.80
C MET A 19 7.44 21.68 -14.69
N ASN A 20 8.05 22.31 -13.68
CA ASN A 20 9.49 22.14 -13.41
C ASN A 20 9.84 20.68 -13.03
N ALA A 21 9.02 20.04 -12.18
CA ALA A 21 9.22 18.63 -11.86
C ALA A 21 9.08 17.72 -13.11
N ALA A 22 8.23 18.09 -14.06
CA ALA A 22 8.01 17.37 -15.29
C ALA A 22 9.19 17.40 -16.27
N GLU A 23 10.13 18.33 -16.12
CA GLU A 23 11.37 18.40 -16.93
C GLU A 23 12.27 17.17 -16.76
N GLN A 24 12.08 16.39 -15.70
CA GLN A 24 12.84 15.18 -15.43
C GLN A 24 12.30 13.92 -16.16
N ILE A 25 11.22 14.06 -16.90
CA ILE A 25 10.59 12.98 -17.66
C ILE A 25 10.92 13.14 -19.14
N ASP A 26 11.20 12.02 -19.80
CA ASP A 26 11.40 11.98 -21.25
C ASP A 26 10.05 11.85 -21.94
N TRP A 27 9.62 12.93 -22.59
CA TRP A 27 8.32 13.04 -23.26
C TRP A 27 8.46 12.76 -24.76
N ASP A 28 7.50 12.04 -25.33
CA ASP A 28 7.32 11.98 -26.80
C ASP A 28 6.71 13.31 -27.31
N ARG A 29 5.84 13.91 -26.52
CA ARG A 29 5.36 15.28 -26.66
C ARG A 29 5.24 15.92 -25.29
N SER A 30 6.05 16.92 -25.01
CA SER A 30 6.03 17.63 -23.74
C SER A 30 4.68 18.32 -23.48
N PRO A 31 4.23 18.39 -22.22
CA PRO A 31 3.03 19.13 -21.88
C PRO A 31 3.23 20.63 -22.14
N SER A 32 2.19 21.30 -22.65
CA SER A 32 2.18 22.77 -22.81
C SER A 32 1.64 23.49 -21.56
N TYR A 33 0.94 22.78 -20.71
CA TYR A 33 0.40 23.24 -19.40
C TYR A 33 0.28 22.08 -18.42
N ALA A 34 0.27 22.40 -17.14
CA ALA A 34 0.27 21.38 -16.09
C ALA A 34 -1.13 20.83 -15.82
N LEU A 35 -2.11 21.70 -15.62
CA LEU A 35 -3.43 21.36 -15.07
C LEU A 35 -4.57 21.81 -15.95
N ASP A 36 -5.52 20.93 -16.22
CA ASP A 36 -6.82 21.25 -16.78
C ASP A 36 -7.90 21.16 -15.69
N ALA A 37 -8.51 22.30 -15.36
CA ALA A 37 -9.56 22.43 -14.36
C ALA A 37 -10.96 22.65 -14.97
N ARG A 38 -11.11 22.55 -16.30
CA ARG A 38 -12.41 22.81 -16.99
C ARG A 38 -13.52 21.88 -16.54
N ASN A 39 -13.19 20.67 -16.12
CA ASN A 39 -14.12 19.65 -15.64
C ASN A 39 -14.13 19.49 -14.12
N ALA A 40 -13.70 20.52 -13.36
CA ALA A 40 -13.67 20.45 -11.91
C ALA A 40 -14.98 19.87 -11.31
N PRO A 41 -14.93 19.03 -10.29
CA PRO A 41 -13.77 18.60 -9.50
C PRO A 41 -12.99 17.40 -10.08
N LEU A 42 -13.16 17.05 -11.35
CA LEU A 42 -12.33 16.07 -12.05
C LEU A 42 -11.22 16.84 -12.77
N TYR A 43 -10.04 16.83 -12.18
CA TYR A 43 -8.86 17.55 -12.65
C TYR A 43 -7.97 16.63 -13.48
N GLU A 44 -7.31 17.17 -14.51
CA GLU A 44 -6.43 16.43 -15.39
C GLU A 44 -5.02 17.06 -15.40
N TRP A 45 -4.01 16.26 -15.04
CA TRP A 45 -2.63 16.68 -15.09
C TRP A 45 -1.96 16.28 -16.41
N TYR A 46 -1.31 17.24 -17.08
CA TYR A 46 -0.58 17.05 -18.34
C TYR A 46 -1.42 16.41 -19.47
N PRO A 47 -2.68 16.85 -19.70
CA PRO A 47 -3.60 16.13 -20.58
C PRO A 47 -3.19 16.14 -22.06
N ASP A 48 -2.42 17.14 -22.50
CA ASP A 48 -1.94 17.28 -23.87
C ASP A 48 -0.59 16.61 -24.15
N ALA A 49 0.05 16.04 -23.11
CA ALA A 49 1.32 15.34 -23.23
C ALA A 49 1.17 13.96 -23.89
N MET A 50 2.29 13.47 -24.47
CA MET A 50 2.44 12.08 -24.89
C MET A 50 3.69 11.49 -24.26
N VAL A 51 3.58 10.29 -23.70
CA VAL A 51 4.66 9.67 -22.95
C VAL A 51 4.48 8.16 -22.85
N ASN A 52 5.57 7.43 -22.60
CA ASN A 52 5.50 6.00 -22.27
C ASN A 52 6.17 5.70 -20.92
N THR A 53 5.46 5.00 -20.05
CA THR A 53 5.95 4.63 -18.71
C THR A 53 7.12 3.68 -18.77
N CYS A 54 7.06 2.62 -19.60
CA CYS A 54 8.15 1.64 -19.72
C CYS A 54 9.41 2.28 -20.27
N TYR A 55 9.30 3.17 -21.26
CA TYR A 55 10.44 3.93 -21.78
C TYR A 55 11.15 4.69 -20.67
N ASN A 56 10.40 5.44 -19.87
CA ASN A 56 10.95 6.22 -18.75
C ASN A 56 11.51 5.34 -17.62
N ALA A 57 10.96 4.15 -17.41
CA ALA A 57 11.43 3.24 -16.38
C ALA A 57 12.64 2.39 -16.81
N VAL A 58 12.83 2.14 -18.11
CA VAL A 58 13.81 1.16 -18.59
C VAL A 58 14.66 1.69 -19.74
N ASP A 59 14.03 1.98 -20.90
CA ASP A 59 14.75 2.23 -22.17
C ASP A 59 15.67 3.43 -22.09
N ARG A 60 15.24 4.55 -21.49
CA ARG A 60 16.06 5.75 -21.35
C ARG A 60 17.37 5.51 -20.59
N HIS A 61 17.35 4.63 -19.59
CA HIS A 61 18.56 4.30 -18.80
C HIS A 61 19.54 3.48 -19.64
N VAL A 62 19.05 2.55 -20.46
CA VAL A 62 19.89 1.79 -21.40
C VAL A 62 20.50 2.72 -22.43
N ILE A 63 19.70 3.63 -23.01
CA ILE A 63 20.15 4.63 -23.99
C ILE A 63 21.19 5.57 -23.38
N ALA A 64 21.02 5.94 -22.10
CA ALA A 64 21.98 6.75 -21.34
C ALA A 64 23.25 5.98 -20.92
N GLY A 65 23.47 4.77 -21.39
CA GLY A 65 24.68 3.96 -21.13
C GLY A 65 24.67 3.20 -19.80
N LYS A 66 23.54 3.14 -19.09
CA LYS A 66 23.39 2.42 -17.82
C LYS A 66 22.86 1.01 -17.97
N GLY A 67 22.92 0.42 -19.18
CA GLY A 67 22.37 -0.89 -19.48
C GLY A 67 22.90 -2.02 -18.59
N ASN A 68 24.14 -1.94 -18.13
CA ASN A 68 24.76 -2.94 -17.26
C ASN A 68 24.48 -2.73 -15.75
N GLN A 69 23.84 -1.61 -15.38
CA GLN A 69 23.42 -1.38 -13.98
C GLN A 69 22.30 -2.37 -13.62
N ALA A 70 22.36 -2.92 -12.42
CA ALA A 70 21.26 -3.72 -11.88
C ALA A 70 19.97 -2.89 -11.82
N ALA A 71 18.91 -3.39 -12.44
CA ALA A 71 17.56 -2.83 -12.36
C ALA A 71 16.77 -3.53 -11.25
N ILE A 72 16.82 -4.87 -11.22
CA ILE A 72 16.12 -5.71 -10.26
C ILE A 72 17.10 -6.67 -9.61
N ILE A 73 17.04 -6.77 -8.29
CA ILE A 73 17.61 -7.86 -7.52
C ILE A 73 16.44 -8.74 -7.05
N TYR A 74 16.48 -10.01 -7.39
CA TYR A 74 15.54 -11.01 -6.87
C TYR A 74 16.18 -11.76 -5.71
N ASP A 75 15.49 -11.83 -4.59
CA ASP A 75 15.94 -12.59 -3.41
C ASP A 75 14.75 -13.38 -2.84
N SER A 76 14.82 -14.70 -2.99
CA SER A 76 13.82 -15.64 -2.49
C SER A 76 14.42 -16.64 -1.52
N PRO A 77 14.37 -16.39 -0.20
CA PRO A 77 14.77 -17.37 0.79
C PRO A 77 13.83 -18.60 0.83
N ILE A 78 12.65 -18.49 0.24
CA ILE A 78 11.68 -19.61 0.18
C ILE A 78 12.12 -20.66 -0.85
N THR A 79 12.69 -20.21 -1.97
CA THR A 79 13.14 -21.09 -3.08
C THR A 79 14.64 -21.23 -3.16
N ASP A 80 15.37 -20.56 -2.25
CA ASP A 80 16.82 -20.46 -2.26
C ASP A 80 17.38 -19.94 -3.60
N LYS A 81 16.66 -18.98 -4.19
CA LYS A 81 17.03 -18.35 -5.47
C LYS A 81 17.40 -16.88 -5.26
N LYS A 82 18.50 -16.48 -5.87
CA LYS A 82 18.91 -15.07 -6.01
C LYS A 82 19.27 -14.83 -7.49
N ASP A 83 18.84 -13.70 -8.02
CA ASP A 83 19.16 -13.28 -9.38
C ASP A 83 19.30 -11.76 -9.46
N THR A 84 20.02 -11.28 -10.45
CA THR A 84 20.18 -9.85 -10.71
C THR A 84 19.93 -9.60 -12.19
N ILE A 85 18.96 -8.77 -12.49
CA ILE A 85 18.56 -8.38 -13.85
C ILE A 85 19.03 -6.95 -14.08
N SER A 86 19.87 -6.76 -15.08
CA SER A 86 20.32 -5.45 -15.53
C SER A 86 19.22 -4.69 -16.29
N TYR A 87 19.37 -3.36 -16.44
CA TYR A 87 18.43 -2.57 -17.25
C TYR A 87 18.36 -3.05 -18.71
N ALA A 88 19.46 -3.51 -19.30
CA ALA A 88 19.46 -4.07 -20.66
C ALA A 88 18.67 -5.36 -20.76
N GLU A 89 18.86 -6.28 -19.79
CA GLU A 89 18.10 -7.54 -19.72
C GLU A 89 16.63 -7.30 -19.44
N LEU A 90 16.31 -6.33 -18.55
CA LEU A 90 14.93 -5.97 -18.24
C LEU A 90 14.23 -5.40 -19.49
N ARG A 91 14.91 -4.56 -20.29
CA ARG A 91 14.39 -4.05 -21.57
C ARG A 91 14.08 -5.19 -22.52
N ASP A 92 15.01 -6.14 -22.71
CA ASP A 92 14.82 -7.27 -23.62
C ASP A 92 13.64 -8.16 -23.19
N LYS A 93 13.61 -8.57 -21.92
CA LYS A 93 12.50 -9.38 -21.36
C LYS A 93 11.15 -8.69 -21.53
N THR A 94 11.09 -7.40 -21.23
CA THR A 94 9.86 -6.60 -21.30
C THR A 94 9.40 -6.44 -22.75
N ALA A 95 10.31 -6.16 -23.68
CA ALA A 95 9.99 -5.99 -25.10
C ALA A 95 9.49 -7.30 -25.73
N ARG A 96 10.08 -8.45 -25.38
CA ARG A 96 9.63 -9.77 -25.86
C ARG A 96 8.24 -10.12 -25.35
N LEU A 97 7.98 -9.97 -24.04
CA LEU A 97 6.65 -10.24 -23.50
C LEU A 97 5.60 -9.29 -24.10
N ALA A 98 5.94 -8.02 -24.27
CA ALA A 98 5.07 -7.04 -24.93
C ALA A 98 4.77 -7.44 -26.39
N GLY A 99 5.75 -7.98 -27.12
CA GLY A 99 5.58 -8.55 -28.45
C GLY A 99 4.62 -9.75 -28.44
N ALA A 100 4.78 -10.66 -27.47
CA ALA A 100 3.88 -11.80 -27.29
C ALA A 100 2.44 -11.36 -26.99
N LEU A 101 2.23 -10.38 -26.13
CA LEU A 101 0.92 -9.80 -25.86
C LEU A 101 0.28 -9.21 -27.13
N ARG A 102 1.05 -8.48 -27.96
CA ARG A 102 0.59 -7.98 -29.27
C ARG A 102 0.23 -9.12 -30.22
N ALA A 103 1.04 -10.17 -30.29
CA ALA A 103 0.74 -11.34 -31.12
C ALA A 103 -0.55 -12.06 -30.69
N LYS A 104 -0.95 -11.93 -29.41
CA LYS A 104 -2.24 -12.37 -28.86
C LYS A 104 -3.34 -11.31 -28.99
N GLY A 105 -3.10 -10.24 -29.72
CA GLY A 105 -4.08 -9.21 -30.03
C GLY A 105 -4.27 -8.16 -28.95
N VAL A 106 -3.43 -8.10 -27.91
CA VAL A 106 -3.48 -7.03 -26.91
C VAL A 106 -2.94 -5.73 -27.52
N THR A 107 -3.70 -4.65 -27.39
CA THR A 107 -3.39 -3.34 -27.95
C THR A 107 -3.54 -2.24 -26.89
N LYS A 108 -3.20 -0.99 -27.25
CA LYS A 108 -3.40 0.18 -26.40
C LYS A 108 -4.83 0.25 -25.88
N GLY A 109 -4.98 0.42 -24.58
CA GLY A 109 -6.27 0.52 -23.90
C GLY A 109 -6.92 -0.82 -23.52
N ASP A 110 -6.40 -1.96 -24.01
CA ASP A 110 -6.84 -3.26 -23.53
C ASP A 110 -6.38 -3.50 -22.09
N ARG A 111 -7.17 -4.22 -21.30
CA ARG A 111 -6.81 -4.56 -19.92
C ARG A 111 -6.14 -5.93 -19.87
N VAL A 112 -5.17 -6.04 -18.98
CA VAL A 112 -4.45 -7.28 -18.70
C VAL A 112 -4.44 -7.50 -17.19
N ILE A 113 -4.96 -8.62 -16.71
CA ILE A 113 -4.84 -8.99 -15.29
C ILE A 113 -3.50 -9.68 -15.06
N ILE A 114 -2.83 -9.34 -13.98
CA ILE A 114 -1.59 -9.97 -13.52
C ILE A 114 -1.89 -10.63 -12.16
N TYR A 115 -1.84 -11.97 -12.14
CA TYR A 115 -2.09 -12.80 -10.95
C TYR A 115 -0.85 -13.64 -10.67
N MET A 116 0.19 -12.98 -10.16
CA MET A 116 1.54 -13.56 -10.01
C MET A 116 2.04 -13.45 -8.57
N SER A 117 2.92 -14.36 -8.17
CA SER A 117 3.71 -14.26 -6.95
C SER A 117 4.83 -13.23 -7.09
N MET A 118 5.57 -12.99 -5.98
CA MET A 118 6.69 -12.04 -5.95
C MET A 118 7.92 -12.58 -6.70
N VAL A 119 7.84 -12.56 -8.02
CA VAL A 119 8.91 -12.94 -8.96
C VAL A 119 9.24 -11.79 -9.88
N PRO A 120 10.45 -11.71 -10.46
CA PRO A 120 10.84 -10.63 -11.39
C PRO A 120 9.90 -10.50 -12.59
N GLU A 121 9.33 -11.60 -13.05
CA GLU A 121 8.40 -11.64 -14.18
C GLU A 121 7.11 -10.88 -13.91
N ALA A 122 6.73 -10.67 -12.63
CA ALA A 122 5.60 -9.79 -12.29
C ALA A 122 5.90 -8.32 -12.66
N ILE A 123 7.13 -7.86 -12.41
CA ILE A 123 7.59 -6.52 -12.83
C ILE A 123 7.68 -6.44 -14.36
N VAL A 124 8.21 -7.48 -15.00
CA VAL A 124 8.26 -7.58 -16.48
C VAL A 124 6.85 -7.49 -17.07
N ALA A 125 5.86 -8.17 -16.46
CA ALA A 125 4.47 -8.14 -16.90
C ALA A 125 3.85 -6.73 -16.80
N MET A 126 4.06 -6.02 -15.67
CA MET A 126 3.58 -4.64 -15.47
C MET A 126 4.19 -3.70 -16.53
N LEU A 127 5.50 -3.79 -16.74
CA LEU A 127 6.22 -2.96 -17.72
C LEU A 127 5.86 -3.31 -19.16
N ALA A 128 5.65 -4.60 -19.50
CA ALA A 128 5.24 -5.02 -20.83
C ALA A 128 3.86 -4.47 -21.21
N CYS A 129 2.91 -4.41 -20.26
CA CYS A 129 1.62 -3.78 -20.48
C CYS A 129 1.78 -2.29 -20.79
N THR A 130 2.49 -1.54 -19.93
CA THR A 130 2.69 -0.10 -20.15
C THR A 130 3.52 0.20 -21.38
N ARG A 131 4.42 -0.74 -21.81
CA ARG A 131 5.21 -0.59 -23.04
C ARG A 131 4.33 -0.44 -24.28
N ILE A 132 3.26 -1.22 -24.39
CA ILE A 132 2.33 -1.19 -25.54
C ILE A 132 1.06 -0.35 -25.28
N GLY A 133 1.00 0.38 -24.15
CA GLY A 133 -0.17 1.17 -23.77
C GLY A 133 -1.36 0.34 -23.31
N ALA A 134 -1.19 -0.93 -22.97
CA ALA A 134 -2.20 -1.73 -22.30
C ALA A 134 -2.29 -1.35 -20.82
N ILE A 135 -3.48 -1.51 -20.24
CA ILE A 135 -3.80 -1.15 -18.86
C ILE A 135 -3.72 -2.40 -18.00
N HIS A 136 -2.75 -2.50 -17.10
CA HIS A 136 -2.69 -3.67 -16.24
C HIS A 136 -3.52 -3.52 -14.97
N SER A 137 -3.93 -4.65 -14.40
CA SER A 137 -4.52 -4.75 -13.08
C SER A 137 -3.88 -5.91 -12.34
N VAL A 138 -3.03 -5.61 -11.36
CA VAL A 138 -2.40 -6.64 -10.54
C VAL A 138 -3.37 -7.06 -9.45
N VAL A 139 -3.60 -8.36 -9.35
CA VAL A 139 -4.42 -8.99 -8.33
C VAL A 139 -3.53 -9.77 -7.39
N PHE A 140 -3.64 -9.53 -6.09
CA PHE A 140 -2.82 -10.21 -5.10
C PHE A 140 -2.98 -11.75 -5.21
N GLY A 141 -1.86 -12.47 -5.35
CA GLY A 141 -1.82 -13.90 -5.62
C GLY A 141 -2.39 -14.81 -4.54
N GLY A 142 -2.80 -14.25 -3.41
CA GLY A 142 -3.49 -14.97 -2.34
C GLY A 142 -5.03 -14.88 -2.40
N PHE A 143 -5.60 -14.16 -3.37
CA PHE A 143 -7.07 -14.03 -3.45
C PHE A 143 -7.74 -15.28 -3.99
N ALA A 144 -8.94 -15.56 -3.44
CA ALA A 144 -9.79 -16.65 -3.89
C ALA A 144 -10.36 -16.39 -5.30
N ALA A 145 -10.83 -17.46 -5.96
CA ALA A 145 -11.39 -17.40 -7.32
C ALA A 145 -12.50 -16.34 -7.47
N HIS A 146 -13.39 -16.21 -6.50
CA HIS A 146 -14.48 -15.22 -6.54
C HIS A 146 -13.95 -13.78 -6.62
N GLU A 147 -12.90 -13.44 -5.89
CA GLU A 147 -12.31 -12.10 -5.91
C GLU A 147 -11.65 -11.78 -7.26
N LEU A 148 -11.04 -12.79 -7.87
CA LEU A 148 -10.50 -12.67 -9.22
C LEU A 148 -11.63 -12.52 -10.24
N ALA A 149 -12.74 -13.29 -10.11
CA ALA A 149 -13.90 -13.23 -10.98
C ALA A 149 -14.53 -11.83 -11.03
N VAL A 150 -14.74 -11.20 -9.86
CA VAL A 150 -15.29 -9.83 -9.77
C VAL A 150 -14.42 -8.82 -10.53
N ARG A 151 -13.09 -8.98 -10.49
CA ARG A 151 -12.16 -8.10 -11.21
C ARG A 151 -12.11 -8.40 -12.71
N ILE A 152 -12.29 -9.66 -13.10
CA ILE A 152 -12.43 -10.05 -14.51
C ILE A 152 -13.68 -9.38 -15.11
N ASP A 153 -14.80 -9.40 -14.40
CA ASP A 153 -16.05 -8.81 -14.90
C ASP A 153 -16.00 -7.29 -14.99
N ASP A 154 -15.36 -6.62 -14.04
CA ASP A 154 -15.26 -5.16 -14.03
C ASP A 154 -14.20 -4.63 -15.02
N ALA A 155 -12.99 -5.22 -15.03
CA ALA A 155 -11.91 -4.80 -15.92
C ALA A 155 -12.09 -5.30 -17.35
N LYS A 156 -12.78 -6.42 -17.55
CA LYS A 156 -12.92 -7.12 -18.85
C LYS A 156 -11.59 -7.30 -19.54
N PRO A 157 -10.63 -8.04 -18.93
CA PRO A 157 -9.28 -8.19 -19.45
C PRO A 157 -9.29 -9.03 -20.73
N LYS A 158 -8.41 -8.68 -21.67
CA LYS A 158 -8.14 -9.47 -22.86
C LYS A 158 -7.22 -10.64 -22.57
N ALA A 159 -6.29 -10.45 -21.64
CA ALA A 159 -5.34 -11.46 -21.19
C ALA A 159 -5.20 -11.52 -19.67
N ILE A 160 -4.81 -12.70 -19.17
CA ILE A 160 -4.34 -12.92 -17.80
C ILE A 160 -2.91 -13.44 -17.86
N LEU A 161 -2.01 -12.82 -17.11
CA LEU A 161 -0.65 -13.30 -16.87
C LEU A 161 -0.58 -13.84 -15.43
N ALA A 162 -0.07 -15.05 -15.25
CA ALA A 162 -0.02 -15.66 -13.93
C ALA A 162 1.20 -16.56 -13.73
N THR A 163 1.55 -16.82 -12.46
CA THR A 163 2.43 -17.95 -12.11
C THR A 163 1.62 -19.23 -11.93
N SER A 164 2.24 -20.39 -12.15
CA SER A 164 1.59 -21.69 -11.93
C SER A 164 1.22 -21.91 -10.47
N CYS A 165 2.02 -21.34 -9.55
CA CYS A 165 1.77 -21.43 -8.10
C CYS A 165 2.34 -20.21 -7.34
N GLY A 166 1.79 -19.98 -6.16
CA GLY A 166 2.38 -19.18 -5.09
C GLY A 166 2.95 -20.08 -4.02
N ILE A 167 3.94 -19.56 -3.25
CA ILE A 167 4.58 -20.31 -2.17
C ILE A 167 4.42 -19.51 -0.87
N GLU A 168 3.83 -20.15 0.11
CA GLU A 168 3.78 -19.66 1.48
C GLU A 168 4.56 -20.60 2.41
N PRO A 169 4.98 -20.16 3.61
CA PRO A 169 5.62 -21.05 4.55
C PRO A 169 4.79 -22.33 4.80
N GLY A 170 5.36 -23.48 4.46
CA GLY A 170 4.74 -24.78 4.66
C GLY A 170 3.71 -25.24 3.61
N ARG A 171 3.40 -24.40 2.59
CA ARG A 171 2.45 -24.85 1.52
C ARG A 171 2.71 -24.20 0.16
N VAL A 172 2.39 -24.94 -0.89
CA VAL A 172 2.33 -24.45 -2.27
C VAL A 172 0.86 -24.31 -2.67
N ILE A 173 0.50 -23.17 -3.26
CA ILE A 173 -0.86 -22.86 -3.69
C ILE A 173 -0.89 -22.87 -5.22
N ALA A 174 -1.63 -23.82 -5.81
CA ALA A 174 -1.82 -23.87 -7.25
C ALA A 174 -2.70 -22.70 -7.72
N TYR A 175 -2.20 -21.85 -8.65
CA TYR A 175 -2.97 -20.71 -9.14
C TYR A 175 -3.86 -21.04 -10.33
N LYS A 176 -3.46 -21.98 -11.20
CA LYS A 176 -4.24 -22.31 -12.39
C LYS A 176 -5.68 -22.76 -12.06
N PRO A 177 -5.93 -23.64 -11.06
CA PRO A 177 -7.31 -24.00 -10.67
C PRO A 177 -8.13 -22.79 -10.18
N LEU A 178 -7.50 -21.82 -9.51
CA LEU A 178 -8.19 -20.60 -9.05
C LEU A 178 -8.55 -19.69 -10.24
N ILE A 179 -7.67 -19.59 -11.23
CA ILE A 179 -7.91 -18.83 -12.47
C ILE A 179 -9.05 -19.47 -13.27
N ASP A 180 -9.04 -20.78 -13.45
CA ASP A 180 -10.10 -21.48 -14.19
C ASP A 180 -11.45 -21.32 -13.51
N ALA A 181 -11.51 -21.52 -12.19
CA ALA A 181 -12.71 -21.31 -11.41
C ALA A 181 -13.19 -19.84 -11.43
N ALA A 182 -12.27 -18.88 -11.45
CA ALA A 182 -12.62 -17.47 -11.58
C ALA A 182 -13.25 -17.17 -12.95
N ILE A 183 -12.67 -17.67 -14.03
CA ILE A 183 -13.20 -17.48 -15.39
C ILE A 183 -14.57 -18.16 -15.54
N GLU A 184 -14.77 -19.34 -14.94
CA GLU A 184 -16.08 -20.01 -14.94
C GLU A 184 -17.16 -19.24 -14.19
N GLN A 185 -16.78 -18.51 -13.13
CA GLN A 185 -17.69 -17.66 -12.34
C GLN A 185 -17.97 -16.30 -12.98
N SER A 186 -17.16 -15.89 -13.95
CA SER A 186 -17.24 -14.58 -14.58
C SER A 186 -18.18 -14.57 -15.79
N GLU A 187 -18.83 -13.44 -16.04
CA GLU A 187 -19.57 -13.19 -17.28
C GLU A 187 -18.61 -12.94 -18.47
N HIS A 188 -17.44 -12.33 -18.18
CA HIS A 188 -16.40 -12.06 -19.17
C HIS A 188 -15.37 -13.21 -19.20
N SER A 189 -14.99 -13.66 -20.41
CA SER A 189 -13.95 -14.66 -20.58
C SER A 189 -12.73 -14.09 -21.30
N PRO A 190 -11.56 -14.02 -20.66
CA PRO A 190 -10.31 -13.61 -21.31
C PRO A 190 -9.94 -14.55 -22.47
N GLU A 191 -9.43 -13.97 -23.56
CA GLU A 191 -9.04 -14.72 -24.77
C GLU A 191 -7.71 -15.46 -24.58
N THR A 192 -6.87 -14.99 -23.65
CA THR A 192 -5.50 -15.47 -23.44
C THR A 192 -5.17 -15.60 -21.96
N VAL A 193 -4.57 -16.73 -21.58
CA VAL A 193 -4.00 -16.96 -20.23
C VAL A 193 -2.56 -17.43 -20.42
N ILE A 194 -1.58 -16.65 -19.94
CA ILE A 194 -0.15 -16.96 -20.03
C ILE A 194 0.37 -17.34 -18.67
N ILE A 195 0.93 -18.54 -18.54
CA ILE A 195 1.36 -19.11 -17.27
C ILE A 195 2.89 -19.25 -17.22
N LEU A 196 3.51 -18.56 -16.27
CA LEU A 196 4.90 -18.80 -15.88
C LEU A 196 4.95 -20.07 -15.02
N GLN A 197 5.61 -21.10 -15.52
CA GLN A 197 5.76 -22.35 -14.79
C GLN A 197 6.80 -22.21 -13.67
N ARG A 198 6.44 -22.67 -12.47
CA ARG A 198 7.34 -22.74 -11.32
C ARG A 198 7.64 -24.20 -10.99
N GLU A 199 8.90 -24.50 -10.67
CA GLU A 199 9.38 -25.86 -10.39
C GLU A 199 8.66 -26.53 -9.21
N GLN A 200 8.20 -25.73 -8.22
CA GLN A 200 7.53 -26.22 -7.03
C GLN A 200 6.16 -26.83 -7.32
N GLN A 201 5.48 -26.33 -8.33
CA GLN A 201 4.25 -26.90 -8.87
C GLN A 201 3.96 -26.33 -10.26
N THR A 202 4.05 -27.18 -11.28
CA THR A 202 3.67 -26.84 -12.64
C THR A 202 2.14 -26.90 -12.83
N ALA A 203 1.63 -26.09 -13.75
CA ALA A 203 0.22 -26.09 -14.13
C ALA A 203 0.00 -26.88 -15.43
N THR A 204 -1.09 -27.61 -15.53
CA THR A 204 -1.54 -28.22 -16.79
C THR A 204 -2.24 -27.14 -17.64
N LEU A 205 -1.79 -26.98 -18.88
CA LEU A 205 -2.38 -26.07 -19.86
C LEU A 205 -3.35 -26.84 -20.74
N SER A 206 -4.62 -26.88 -20.36
CA SER A 206 -5.64 -27.74 -20.96
C SER A 206 -6.65 -27.01 -21.85
N HIS A 207 -6.68 -25.66 -21.79
CA HIS A 207 -7.59 -24.86 -22.60
C HIS A 207 -6.88 -24.24 -23.80
N SER A 208 -7.58 -24.03 -24.88
CA SER A 208 -7.03 -23.39 -26.09
C SER A 208 -6.56 -21.95 -25.87
N ARG A 209 -6.99 -21.30 -24.77
CA ARG A 209 -6.56 -19.98 -24.31
C ARG A 209 -5.27 -20.00 -23.48
N ASP A 210 -4.80 -21.19 -23.05
CA ASP A 210 -3.66 -21.34 -22.14
C ASP A 210 -2.35 -21.41 -22.93
N TYR A 211 -1.37 -20.62 -22.52
CA TYR A 211 -0.03 -20.58 -23.12
C TYR A 211 1.02 -20.65 -22.04
N ASP A 212 2.12 -21.32 -22.33
CA ASP A 212 3.33 -21.28 -21.52
C ASP A 212 4.04 -19.93 -21.72
N TRP A 213 4.58 -19.38 -20.64
CA TRP A 213 5.24 -18.07 -20.61
C TRP A 213 6.42 -17.96 -21.57
N ASP A 214 7.28 -18.97 -21.60
CA ASP A 214 8.46 -18.96 -22.45
C ASP A 214 8.07 -19.25 -23.91
N ALA A 215 7.27 -20.29 -24.11
CA ALA A 215 6.85 -20.72 -25.46
C ALA A 215 6.05 -19.64 -26.21
N VAL A 216 5.25 -18.81 -25.49
CA VAL A 216 4.46 -17.75 -26.16
C VAL A 216 5.34 -16.63 -26.71
N GLN A 217 6.58 -16.51 -26.25
CA GLN A 217 7.56 -15.51 -26.67
C GLN A 217 8.48 -15.99 -27.79
N ASP A 218 8.45 -17.29 -28.13
CA ASP A 218 9.31 -17.87 -29.17
C ASP A 218 8.96 -17.33 -30.56
N GLY A 219 9.97 -16.79 -31.25
CA GLY A 219 9.84 -16.30 -32.62
C GLY A 219 8.98 -15.03 -32.76
N VAL A 220 8.66 -14.37 -31.66
CA VAL A 220 7.88 -13.12 -31.65
C VAL A 220 8.81 -11.91 -31.74
N GLU A 221 8.45 -10.95 -32.58
CA GLU A 221 9.19 -9.68 -32.68
C GLU A 221 8.98 -8.86 -31.37
N PRO A 222 10.06 -8.39 -30.74
CA PRO A 222 9.98 -7.52 -29.58
C PRO A 222 9.19 -6.24 -29.90
N ALA A 223 8.35 -5.79 -28.97
CA ALA A 223 7.57 -4.58 -29.18
C ALA A 223 8.32 -3.32 -28.76
N GLU A 224 8.20 -2.27 -29.57
CA GLU A 224 8.64 -0.92 -29.21
C GLU A 224 7.68 -0.26 -28.23
N CYS A 225 8.15 0.79 -27.54
CA CYS A 225 7.32 1.61 -26.66
C CYS A 225 6.30 2.42 -27.46
N VAL A 226 5.04 2.38 -27.03
CA VAL A 226 3.92 3.12 -27.65
C VAL A 226 3.61 4.35 -26.82
N PRO A 227 3.77 5.57 -27.36
CA PRO A 227 3.34 6.77 -26.66
C PRO A 227 1.84 6.76 -26.39
N VAL A 228 1.47 7.19 -25.20
CA VAL A 228 0.08 7.34 -24.77
C VAL A 228 -0.19 8.75 -24.28
N GLU A 229 -1.43 9.18 -24.29
CA GLU A 229 -1.87 10.47 -23.75
C GLU A 229 -1.58 10.55 -22.23
N GLY A 230 -1.30 11.76 -21.73
CA GLY A 230 -0.94 11.95 -20.32
C GLY A 230 -1.96 11.39 -19.33
N MET A 231 -3.24 11.44 -19.65
CA MET A 231 -4.35 10.91 -18.85
C MET A 231 -4.66 9.43 -19.13
N HIS A 232 -4.00 8.80 -20.10
CA HIS A 232 -4.20 7.38 -20.38
C HIS A 232 -3.90 6.55 -19.12
N PRO A 233 -4.77 5.60 -18.72
CA PRO A 233 -4.52 4.78 -17.54
C PRO A 233 -3.31 3.88 -17.73
N ALA A 234 -2.36 3.92 -16.80
CA ALA A 234 -1.28 2.95 -16.72
C ALA A 234 -1.77 1.66 -16.08
N TYR A 235 -2.59 1.78 -15.03
CA TYR A 235 -3.16 0.64 -14.33
C TYR A 235 -4.47 0.93 -13.62
N ILE A 236 -5.18 -0.15 -13.26
CA ILE A 236 -6.33 -0.17 -12.37
C ILE A 236 -5.97 -0.99 -11.14
N LEU A 237 -6.01 -0.40 -9.95
CA LEU A 237 -5.78 -1.11 -8.70
C LEU A 237 -7.06 -1.16 -7.87
N TYR A 238 -7.56 -2.37 -7.65
CA TYR A 238 -8.80 -2.59 -6.91
C TYR A 238 -8.57 -2.58 -5.40
N THR A 239 -9.33 -1.72 -4.70
CA THR A 239 -9.38 -1.68 -3.24
C THR A 239 -10.68 -2.28 -2.73
N SER A 240 -10.68 -2.80 -1.49
CA SER A 240 -11.90 -3.25 -0.82
C SER A 240 -12.82 -2.04 -0.56
N GLY A 241 -14.01 -2.05 -1.17
CA GLY A 241 -15.01 -1.02 -0.88
C GLY A 241 -15.82 -1.36 0.38
N THR A 242 -16.17 -0.36 1.18
CA THR A 242 -17.07 -0.50 2.34
C THR A 242 -18.47 -1.03 1.95
N THR A 243 -18.86 -0.88 0.69
CA THR A 243 -20.16 -1.31 0.12
C THR A 243 -20.14 -2.70 -0.53
N GLY A 244 -19.05 -3.46 -0.39
CA GLY A 244 -18.94 -4.84 -0.88
C GLY A 244 -18.43 -5.01 -2.32
N ALA A 245 -18.60 -4.04 -3.22
CA ALA A 245 -17.98 -4.08 -4.55
C ALA A 245 -16.61 -3.38 -4.51
N PRO A 246 -15.56 -3.95 -5.12
CA PRO A 246 -14.24 -3.32 -5.16
C PRO A 246 -14.28 -1.99 -5.93
N LYS A 247 -13.39 -1.05 -5.55
CA LYS A 247 -13.19 0.22 -6.23
C LYS A 247 -11.95 0.12 -7.11
N GLY A 248 -12.09 0.25 -8.40
CA GLY A 248 -10.96 0.26 -9.34
C GLY A 248 -10.31 1.66 -9.38
N VAL A 249 -9.24 1.85 -8.62
CA VAL A 249 -8.48 3.11 -8.63
C VAL A 249 -7.71 3.21 -9.93
N VAL A 250 -8.01 4.25 -10.73
CA VAL A 250 -7.30 4.53 -11.98
C VAL A 250 -6.04 5.33 -11.69
N ARG A 251 -4.94 4.97 -12.36
CA ARG A 251 -3.69 5.71 -12.27
C ARG A 251 -3.32 6.30 -13.64
N PRO A 252 -3.31 7.64 -13.79
CA PRO A 252 -2.95 8.29 -15.05
C PRO A 252 -1.44 8.22 -15.29
N THR A 253 -1.02 8.08 -16.54
CA THR A 253 0.37 7.84 -16.92
C THR A 253 1.28 9.03 -16.58
N ALA A 254 1.00 10.22 -17.08
CA ALA A 254 1.92 11.35 -16.99
C ALA A 254 2.12 11.85 -15.55
N GLY A 255 1.02 12.11 -14.84
CA GLY A 255 1.10 12.58 -13.45
C GLY A 255 1.80 11.58 -12.52
N HIS A 256 1.59 10.29 -12.76
CA HIS A 256 2.26 9.23 -12.00
C HIS A 256 3.79 9.23 -12.20
N LEU A 257 4.25 9.37 -13.44
CA LEU A 257 5.69 9.47 -13.75
C LEU A 257 6.33 10.64 -13.01
N VAL A 258 5.72 11.83 -13.11
CA VAL A 258 6.27 13.05 -12.51
C VAL A 258 6.32 12.96 -10.99
N ALA A 259 5.22 12.56 -10.36
CA ALA A 259 5.12 12.47 -8.90
C ALA A 259 6.08 11.42 -8.32
N LEU A 260 6.17 10.24 -8.93
CA LEU A 260 7.05 9.19 -8.45
C LEU A 260 8.52 9.55 -8.62
N HIS A 261 8.92 10.11 -9.78
CA HIS A 261 10.29 10.59 -9.95
C HIS A 261 10.66 11.62 -8.90
N TRP A 262 9.77 12.61 -8.67
CA TRP A 262 9.98 13.66 -7.67
C TRP A 262 10.12 13.07 -6.25
N SER A 263 9.31 12.06 -5.91
CA SER A 263 9.27 11.47 -4.57
C SER A 263 10.57 10.74 -4.19
N MET A 264 11.22 10.05 -5.14
CA MET A 264 12.44 9.29 -4.87
C MET A 264 13.57 10.18 -4.37
N LYS A 265 13.79 11.31 -5.04
CA LYS A 265 14.83 12.27 -4.64
C LYS A 265 14.45 13.03 -3.37
N ASN A 266 13.24 13.58 -3.33
CA ASN A 266 12.87 14.59 -2.35
C ASN A 266 12.35 13.98 -1.03
N ILE A 267 11.69 12.83 -1.09
CA ILE A 267 11.18 12.15 0.11
C ILE A 267 12.17 11.08 0.58
N TYR A 268 12.50 10.11 -0.28
CA TYR A 268 13.30 8.94 0.12
C TYR A 268 14.82 9.16 0.08
N ASN A 269 15.28 10.32 -0.38
CA ASN A 269 16.69 10.74 -0.40
C ASN A 269 17.62 9.69 -1.04
N VAL A 270 17.23 9.17 -2.20
CA VAL A 270 18.03 8.24 -2.98
C VAL A 270 18.50 8.89 -4.28
N ASP A 271 19.69 8.51 -4.73
CA ASP A 271 20.26 8.92 -6.01
C ASP A 271 20.13 7.77 -7.03
N PRO A 272 20.09 8.05 -8.35
CA PRO A 272 20.14 7.02 -9.38
C PRO A 272 21.34 6.09 -9.17
N GLY A 273 21.08 4.76 -9.17
CA GLY A 273 22.07 3.73 -8.86
C GLY A 273 22.05 3.22 -7.41
N ASP A 274 21.47 3.97 -6.47
CA ASP A 274 21.24 3.47 -5.11
C ASP A 274 20.25 2.27 -5.13
N VAL A 275 20.44 1.33 -4.20
CA VAL A 275 19.49 0.24 -3.99
C VAL A 275 18.38 0.71 -3.06
N PHE A 276 17.17 0.69 -3.57
CA PHE A 276 15.94 0.97 -2.83
C PHE A 276 15.16 -0.33 -2.63
N TRP A 277 14.69 -0.57 -1.43
CA TRP A 277 13.89 -1.75 -1.14
C TRP A 277 12.57 -1.41 -0.44
N ALA A 278 11.46 -1.72 -1.11
CA ALA A 278 10.14 -1.76 -0.47
C ALA A 278 9.74 -3.23 -0.25
N ALA A 279 9.75 -3.67 1.02
CA ALA A 279 9.33 -5.01 1.40
C ALA A 279 7.80 -5.08 1.50
N SER A 280 7.16 -5.22 0.36
CA SER A 280 5.72 -5.33 0.17
C SER A 280 5.42 -6.29 -1.00
N ASP A 281 4.20 -6.31 -1.49
CA ASP A 281 3.75 -7.14 -2.60
C ASP A 281 3.29 -6.27 -3.79
N VAL A 282 3.54 -6.73 -5.01
CA VAL A 282 3.12 -6.03 -6.24
C VAL A 282 1.61 -5.88 -6.36
N GLY A 283 0.82 -6.70 -5.66
CA GLY A 283 -0.63 -6.59 -5.59
C GLY A 283 -1.15 -5.38 -4.79
N TRP A 284 -0.27 -4.63 -4.13
CA TRP A 284 -0.62 -3.43 -3.36
C TRP A 284 -0.06 -2.17 -4.01
N VAL A 285 -0.59 -1.00 -3.61
CA VAL A 285 -0.11 0.28 -4.14
C VAL A 285 1.38 0.51 -3.86
N VAL A 286 1.90 0.05 -2.73
CA VAL A 286 3.34 0.10 -2.41
C VAL A 286 4.14 -0.65 -3.46
N GLY A 287 3.69 -1.82 -3.88
CA GLY A 287 4.34 -2.61 -4.91
C GLY A 287 4.34 -1.93 -6.28
N HIS A 288 3.21 -1.33 -6.67
CA HIS A 288 3.14 -0.54 -7.90
C HIS A 288 4.09 0.66 -7.84
N SER A 289 3.92 1.51 -6.84
CA SER A 289 4.67 2.77 -6.76
C SER A 289 6.15 2.56 -6.45
N TYR A 290 6.50 1.70 -5.48
CA TYR A 290 7.83 1.67 -4.86
C TYR A 290 8.57 0.32 -4.95
N ILE A 291 7.98 -0.72 -5.54
CA ILE A 291 8.76 -1.89 -6.01
C ILE A 291 9.00 -1.78 -7.51
N CYS A 292 7.96 -1.43 -8.29
CA CYS A 292 8.06 -1.37 -9.76
C CYS A 292 8.47 0.04 -10.24
N TYR A 293 7.55 1.01 -10.18
CA TYR A 293 7.66 2.22 -10.99
C TYR A 293 8.68 3.24 -10.47
N ALA A 294 8.54 3.74 -9.25
CA ALA A 294 9.37 4.86 -8.76
C ALA A 294 10.88 4.56 -8.80
N PRO A 295 11.36 3.41 -8.29
CA PRO A 295 12.79 3.11 -8.35
C PRO A 295 13.31 3.04 -9.79
N LEU A 296 12.58 2.35 -10.68
CA LEU A 296 13.01 2.18 -12.06
C LEU A 296 12.95 3.50 -12.85
N ILE A 297 11.90 4.30 -12.67
CA ILE A 297 11.78 5.63 -13.29
C ILE A 297 12.94 6.53 -12.85
N HIS A 298 13.33 6.49 -11.59
CA HIS A 298 14.42 7.30 -11.06
C HIS A 298 15.81 6.77 -11.41
N GLY A 299 15.92 5.51 -11.89
CA GLY A 299 17.19 4.86 -12.24
C GLY A 299 17.87 4.18 -11.07
N ASN A 300 17.12 3.76 -10.07
CA ASN A 300 17.57 2.97 -8.94
C ASN A 300 17.60 1.46 -9.25
N THR A 301 18.19 0.68 -8.37
CA THR A 301 18.00 -0.75 -8.30
C THR A 301 16.89 -1.06 -7.30
N THR A 302 15.89 -1.85 -7.68
CA THR A 302 14.82 -2.32 -6.79
C THR A 302 15.01 -3.77 -6.39
N ILE A 303 14.50 -4.17 -5.22
CA ILE A 303 14.52 -5.57 -4.75
C ILE A 303 13.11 -6.17 -4.85
N VAL A 304 13.00 -7.28 -5.55
CA VAL A 304 11.85 -8.18 -5.53
C VAL A 304 12.14 -9.29 -4.54
N PHE A 305 11.46 -9.26 -3.41
CA PHE A 305 11.69 -10.16 -2.29
C PHE A 305 10.53 -11.16 -2.16
N GLU A 306 10.83 -12.45 -2.21
CA GLU A 306 9.85 -13.51 -1.98
C GLU A 306 10.15 -14.19 -0.64
N GLY A 307 9.62 -13.64 0.44
CA GLY A 307 9.82 -14.13 1.80
C GLY A 307 8.96 -13.40 2.81
N LYS A 308 9.19 -13.68 4.07
CA LYS A 308 8.51 -13.04 5.21
C LYS A 308 9.56 -12.39 6.12
N PRO A 309 9.19 -11.38 6.92
CA PRO A 309 10.12 -10.75 7.87
C PRO A 309 10.63 -11.69 8.95
N VAL A 310 9.89 -12.76 9.23
CA VAL A 310 10.22 -13.82 10.18
C VAL A 310 9.89 -15.20 9.58
N GLY A 311 10.60 -16.24 10.01
CA GLY A 311 10.34 -17.61 9.55
C GLY A 311 10.83 -17.95 8.13
N THR A 312 11.60 -17.08 7.47
CA THR A 312 12.19 -17.34 6.14
C THR A 312 13.67 -16.88 6.03
N PRO A 313 14.63 -17.52 6.70
CA PRO A 313 14.45 -18.62 7.66
C PRO A 313 14.16 -18.15 9.08
N ASP A 314 14.51 -16.90 9.46
CA ASP A 314 14.43 -16.35 10.80
C ASP A 314 14.19 -14.83 10.80
N ALA A 315 14.20 -14.20 11.98
CA ALA A 315 14.02 -12.76 12.14
C ALA A 315 15.20 -11.90 11.62
N GLY A 316 16.28 -12.53 11.19
CA GLY A 316 17.46 -11.88 10.59
C GLY A 316 17.34 -11.64 9.09
N THR A 317 16.31 -12.16 8.45
CA THR A 317 16.19 -12.14 6.98
C THR A 317 16.25 -10.74 6.40
N PHE A 318 15.53 -9.78 6.97
CA PHE A 318 15.56 -8.38 6.47
C PHE A 318 16.93 -7.74 6.63
N TRP A 319 17.62 -8.02 7.74
CA TRP A 319 18.98 -7.53 7.98
C TRP A 319 19.98 -8.12 6.97
N ARG A 320 19.85 -9.40 6.65
CA ARG A 320 20.64 -10.08 5.62
C ARG A 320 20.46 -9.40 4.26
N VAL A 321 19.22 -9.25 3.81
CA VAL A 321 18.92 -8.64 2.50
C VAL A 321 19.48 -7.22 2.41
N MET A 322 19.26 -6.40 3.44
CA MET A 322 19.79 -5.03 3.49
C MET A 322 21.31 -4.98 3.43
N SER A 323 21.98 -5.88 4.15
CA SER A 323 23.44 -5.95 4.19
C SER A 323 24.02 -6.46 2.87
N GLU A 324 23.54 -7.60 2.35
CA GLU A 324 24.04 -8.22 1.13
C GLU A 324 23.90 -7.33 -0.09
N HIS A 325 22.78 -6.59 -0.18
CA HIS A 325 22.47 -5.76 -1.34
C HIS A 325 22.76 -4.28 -1.12
N ASN A 326 23.36 -3.90 0.01
CA ASN A 326 23.74 -2.52 0.33
C ASN A 326 22.56 -1.54 0.17
N VAL A 327 21.42 -1.88 0.76
CA VAL A 327 20.19 -1.08 0.69
C VAL A 327 20.40 0.29 1.31
N ARG A 328 20.07 1.35 0.58
CA ARG A 328 20.21 2.74 1.02
C ARG A 328 18.98 3.27 1.72
N SER A 329 17.81 2.93 1.23
CA SER A 329 16.53 3.31 1.83
C SER A 329 15.62 2.08 1.85
N PHE A 330 15.04 1.83 3.01
CA PHE A 330 14.18 0.67 3.24
C PHE A 330 12.77 1.12 3.60
N PHE A 331 11.77 0.51 2.98
CA PHE A 331 10.37 0.78 3.23
C PHE A 331 9.61 -0.51 3.52
N THR A 332 8.81 -0.54 4.61
CA THR A 332 7.96 -1.69 4.95
C THR A 332 6.76 -1.27 5.81
N ALA A 333 5.93 -2.25 6.20
CA ALA A 333 4.82 -2.01 7.12
C ALA A 333 5.26 -2.14 8.59
N PRO A 334 4.66 -1.38 9.53
CA PRO A 334 4.91 -1.53 10.97
C PRO A 334 4.75 -2.96 11.49
N THR A 335 3.77 -3.71 10.95
CA THR A 335 3.54 -5.13 11.28
C THR A 335 4.81 -5.99 11.11
N ALA A 336 5.62 -5.73 10.08
CA ALA A 336 6.86 -6.47 9.85
C ALA A 336 7.85 -6.25 11.00
N PHE A 337 8.01 -5.00 11.45
CA PHE A 337 8.90 -4.64 12.55
C PHE A 337 8.38 -5.16 13.90
N ARG A 338 7.06 -5.12 14.12
CA ARG A 338 6.47 -5.78 15.32
C ARG A 338 6.74 -7.28 15.35
N ALA A 339 6.63 -7.96 14.20
CA ALA A 339 6.94 -9.38 14.11
C ALA A 339 8.42 -9.68 14.42
N ILE A 340 9.34 -8.88 13.85
CA ILE A 340 10.78 -9.02 14.12
C ILE A 340 11.08 -8.73 15.59
N LYS A 341 10.55 -7.63 16.16
CA LYS A 341 10.75 -7.26 17.56
C LYS A 341 10.27 -8.36 18.52
N ARG A 342 9.14 -8.98 18.21
CA ARG A 342 8.60 -10.09 19.04
C ARG A 342 9.55 -11.28 19.08
N GLU A 343 10.20 -11.61 17.96
CA GLU A 343 11.11 -12.76 17.85
C GLU A 343 12.54 -12.44 18.27
N ASP A 344 12.99 -11.21 18.03
CA ASP A 344 14.35 -10.75 18.35
C ASP A 344 14.33 -9.37 19.03
N PRO A 345 13.78 -9.26 20.24
CA PRO A 345 13.62 -7.97 20.92
C PRO A 345 14.96 -7.27 21.24
N LYS A 346 16.05 -8.04 21.33
CA LYS A 346 17.40 -7.52 21.60
C LYS A 346 18.23 -7.22 20.36
N GLY A 347 17.74 -7.59 19.15
CA GLY A 347 18.47 -7.39 17.91
C GLY A 347 19.69 -8.29 17.73
N GLU A 348 19.66 -9.50 18.30
CA GLU A 348 20.79 -10.46 18.21
C GLU A 348 21.04 -10.91 16.76
N PHE A 349 19.99 -11.01 15.95
CA PHE A 349 20.13 -11.28 14.52
C PHE A 349 20.71 -10.08 13.77
N LYS A 350 20.25 -8.84 14.08
CA LYS A 350 20.78 -7.62 13.44
C LYS A 350 22.27 -7.47 13.65
N ALA A 351 22.79 -7.83 14.82
CA ALA A 351 24.22 -7.72 15.15
C ALA A 351 25.13 -8.54 14.24
N LYS A 352 24.59 -9.50 13.49
CA LYS A 352 25.34 -10.35 12.54
C LYS A 352 25.59 -9.68 11.19
N TYR A 353 24.95 -8.54 10.91
CA TYR A 353 24.91 -7.92 9.59
C TYR A 353 25.37 -6.45 9.65
N ASP A 354 26.16 -6.04 8.66
CA ASP A 354 26.56 -4.65 8.48
C ASP A 354 25.45 -3.89 7.74
N LEU A 355 24.84 -2.92 8.40
CA LEU A 355 23.81 -2.04 7.86
C LEU A 355 24.30 -0.60 7.70
N SER A 356 25.62 -0.35 7.67
CA SER A 356 26.21 0.98 7.54
C SER A 356 25.80 1.72 6.24
N GLY A 357 25.35 0.96 5.23
CA GLY A 357 24.80 1.51 4.00
C GLY A 357 23.39 2.11 4.13
N LEU A 358 22.61 1.68 5.13
CA LEU A 358 21.22 2.13 5.31
C LEU A 358 21.18 3.59 5.79
N ARG A 359 20.37 4.42 5.13
CA ARG A 359 20.20 5.85 5.46
C ARG A 359 18.91 6.14 6.21
N ALA A 360 17.84 5.40 5.93
CA ALA A 360 16.53 5.58 6.55
C ALA A 360 15.65 4.33 6.43
N LEU A 361 14.72 4.19 7.37
CA LEU A 361 13.59 3.28 7.34
C LEU A 361 12.29 4.08 7.21
N TYR A 362 11.44 3.70 6.25
CA TYR A 362 10.09 4.25 6.08
C TYR A 362 9.04 3.21 6.44
N LEU A 363 8.02 3.63 7.18
CA LEU A 363 6.90 2.79 7.61
C LEU A 363 5.59 3.37 7.08
N ALA A 364 4.71 2.55 6.53
CA ALA A 364 3.36 2.95 6.12
C ALA A 364 2.38 1.77 6.07
N GLY A 365 1.10 2.08 5.84
CA GLY A 365 0.03 1.11 5.64
C GLY A 365 -0.89 0.95 6.85
N GLU A 366 -0.40 1.22 8.03
CA GLU A 366 -1.11 1.30 9.30
C GLU A 366 -0.37 2.25 10.23
N ARG A 367 -1.02 2.68 11.31
CA ARG A 367 -0.34 3.51 12.31
C ARG A 367 0.83 2.75 12.92
N ALA A 368 2.01 3.34 12.87
CA ALA A 368 3.17 2.82 13.57
C ALA A 368 3.09 3.20 15.06
N ASP A 369 3.10 2.20 15.94
CA ASP A 369 3.07 2.46 17.38
C ASP A 369 4.41 3.05 17.85
N PRO A 370 4.37 3.98 18.83
CA PRO A 370 5.58 4.66 19.31
C PRO A 370 6.69 3.75 19.82
N ASP A 371 6.32 2.64 20.44
CA ASP A 371 7.27 1.69 21.01
C ASP A 371 8.03 0.90 19.93
N THR A 372 7.35 0.55 18.85
CA THR A 372 7.99 -0.09 17.67
C THR A 372 8.92 0.90 16.95
N ILE A 373 8.49 2.16 16.75
CA ILE A 373 9.34 3.19 16.12
C ILE A 373 10.60 3.41 16.95
N LYS A 374 10.47 3.61 18.27
CA LYS A 374 11.60 3.83 19.16
C LYS A 374 12.57 2.64 19.16
N TRP A 375 12.03 1.43 19.27
CA TRP A 375 12.86 0.22 19.21
C TRP A 375 13.63 0.13 17.88
N ALA A 376 12.97 0.41 16.76
CA ALA A 376 13.62 0.38 15.45
C ALA A 376 14.71 1.47 15.31
N GLN A 377 14.46 2.69 15.82
CA GLN A 377 15.47 3.77 15.85
C GLN A 377 16.69 3.39 16.68
N ASP A 378 16.48 2.88 17.89
CA ASP A 378 17.54 2.45 18.80
C ASP A 378 18.35 1.29 18.19
N LEU A 379 17.68 0.35 17.52
CA LEU A 379 18.31 -0.80 16.90
C LEU A 379 19.13 -0.47 15.65
N LEU A 380 18.59 0.39 14.78
CA LEU A 380 19.17 0.68 13.47
C LEU A 380 20.14 1.87 13.48
N GLY A 381 19.94 2.83 14.38
CA GLY A 381 20.72 4.06 14.44
C GLY A 381 20.49 5.01 13.26
N VAL A 382 19.38 4.85 12.53
CA VAL A 382 18.97 5.72 11.41
C VAL A 382 17.59 6.28 11.65
N PRO A 383 17.18 7.36 10.94
CA PRO A 383 15.82 7.86 10.98
C PRO A 383 14.79 6.78 10.65
N VAL A 384 13.78 6.62 11.51
CA VAL A 384 12.60 5.79 11.25
C VAL A 384 11.42 6.72 11.06
N ILE A 385 10.88 6.74 9.86
CA ILE A 385 9.90 7.71 9.39
C ILE A 385 8.58 6.99 9.18
N ASP A 386 7.58 7.31 10.00
CA ASP A 386 6.20 7.04 9.66
C ASP A 386 5.78 8.01 8.55
N HIS A 387 5.16 7.51 7.50
CA HIS A 387 4.64 8.36 6.44
C HIS A 387 3.27 7.85 6.00
N TRP A 388 2.40 8.79 5.64
CA TRP A 388 0.99 8.52 5.40
C TRP A 388 0.60 8.82 3.95
N TRP A 389 -0.08 7.88 3.35
CA TRP A 389 -0.66 7.95 2.02
C TRP A 389 -1.68 6.83 1.80
N GLN A 390 -2.36 6.85 0.66
CA GLN A 390 -3.45 5.94 0.35
C GLN A 390 -3.26 5.32 -1.04
N THR A 391 -3.96 4.23 -1.32
CA THR A 391 -4.01 3.65 -2.67
C THR A 391 -4.49 4.69 -3.69
N GLU A 392 -5.44 5.49 -3.31
CA GLU A 392 -6.02 6.57 -4.09
C GLU A 392 -4.99 7.63 -4.49
N THR A 393 -4.13 8.02 -3.58
CA THR A 393 -3.10 9.05 -3.84
C THR A 393 -1.86 8.51 -4.55
N GLY A 394 -1.51 7.24 -4.32
CA GLY A 394 -0.42 6.55 -5.02
C GLY A 394 0.99 6.94 -4.59
N TRP A 395 1.14 7.99 -3.80
CA TRP A 395 2.39 8.46 -3.22
C TRP A 395 2.14 9.28 -1.96
N THR A 396 3.20 9.66 -1.24
CA THR A 396 3.16 10.22 0.11
C THR A 396 2.40 11.52 0.21
N ILE A 397 1.37 11.57 1.05
CA ILE A 397 0.63 12.78 1.43
C ILE A 397 1.41 13.54 2.49
N ALA A 398 1.83 12.84 3.56
CA ALA A 398 2.63 13.41 4.63
C ALA A 398 3.80 12.48 4.99
N GLY A 399 4.96 13.06 5.24
CA GLY A 399 6.19 12.37 5.56
C GLY A 399 7.30 13.33 6.00
N ASN A 400 8.47 12.80 6.33
CA ASN A 400 9.68 13.60 6.55
C ASN A 400 10.48 13.62 5.25
N PRO A 401 10.61 14.77 4.58
CA PRO A 401 11.22 14.86 3.25
C PRO A 401 12.75 14.88 3.33
N LEU A 402 13.38 13.76 3.67
CA LEU A 402 14.84 13.68 3.91
C LEU A 402 15.70 14.15 2.75
N GLY A 403 15.22 14.12 1.53
CA GLY A 403 15.93 14.61 0.36
C GLY A 403 15.89 16.11 0.21
N ILE A 404 14.98 16.80 0.91
CA ILE A 404 14.88 18.25 0.99
C ILE A 404 15.53 18.74 2.29
N GLU A 405 15.00 18.30 3.41
CA GLU A 405 15.43 18.69 4.75
C GLU A 405 15.04 17.60 5.75
N ALA A 406 15.97 17.17 6.58
CA ALA A 406 15.68 16.27 7.69
C ALA A 406 14.99 17.06 8.82
N LEU A 407 13.69 16.95 8.89
CA LEU A 407 12.90 17.56 9.97
C LEU A 407 12.98 16.74 11.26
N PRO A 408 12.76 17.36 12.44
CA PRO A 408 12.63 16.61 13.69
C PRO A 408 11.57 15.50 13.58
N ILE A 409 11.88 14.31 14.05
CA ILE A 409 10.92 13.20 14.07
C ILE A 409 10.10 13.29 15.35
N LYS A 410 8.79 13.51 15.22
CA LYS A 410 7.82 13.40 16.30
C LYS A 410 7.18 12.02 16.25
N ILE A 411 7.44 11.18 17.25
CA ILE A 411 6.93 9.81 17.28
C ILE A 411 5.40 9.79 17.25
N GLY A 412 4.82 8.95 16.40
CA GLY A 412 3.37 8.86 16.17
C GLY A 412 2.81 9.86 15.15
N SER A 413 3.69 10.69 14.57
CA SER A 413 3.35 11.62 13.48
C SER A 413 4.00 11.21 12.17
N PRO A 414 3.27 11.20 11.03
CA PRO A 414 3.87 11.10 9.71
C PRO A 414 4.55 12.41 9.27
N SER A 415 4.89 13.30 10.18
CA SER A 415 5.49 14.61 9.95
C SER A 415 4.58 15.59 9.20
N VAL A 416 5.01 16.17 8.08
CA VAL A 416 4.36 17.30 7.41
C VAL A 416 3.81 16.92 6.04
N ALA A 417 2.86 17.69 5.53
CA ALA A 417 2.30 17.50 4.20
C ALA A 417 3.38 17.72 3.11
N MET A 418 3.34 16.90 2.07
CA MET A 418 4.23 17.09 0.91
C MET A 418 3.72 18.20 -0.01
N PRO A 419 4.61 18.92 -0.72
CA PRO A 419 4.19 19.80 -1.82
C PRO A 419 3.23 19.09 -2.77
N GLY A 420 2.10 19.70 -3.04
CA GLY A 420 0.98 19.09 -3.76
C GLY A 420 -0.25 18.85 -2.88
N TYR A 421 -0.09 18.69 -1.57
CA TYR A 421 -1.18 18.39 -0.66
C TYR A 421 -1.42 19.51 0.35
N GLU A 422 -2.52 20.26 0.19
CA GLU A 422 -3.00 21.22 1.20
C GLU A 422 -3.94 20.48 2.16
N VAL A 423 -3.38 19.99 3.28
CA VAL A 423 -4.09 19.14 4.26
C VAL A 423 -4.75 20.01 5.32
N HIS A 424 -6.03 19.75 5.60
CA HIS A 424 -6.80 20.43 6.64
C HIS A 424 -7.50 19.43 7.54
N ILE A 425 -7.77 19.87 8.78
CA ILE A 425 -8.65 19.18 9.71
C ILE A 425 -9.99 19.92 9.70
N LEU A 426 -11.09 19.20 9.44
CA LEU A 426 -12.42 19.77 9.29
C LEU A 426 -13.38 19.20 10.35
N ASP A 427 -14.34 20.05 10.79
CA ASP A 427 -15.50 19.59 11.54
C ASP A 427 -16.58 18.99 10.60
N GLU A 428 -17.70 18.54 11.17
CA GLU A 428 -18.81 17.95 10.41
C GLU A 428 -19.48 18.95 9.46
N ALA A 429 -19.37 20.25 9.72
CA ALA A 429 -19.88 21.31 8.88
C ALA A 429 -18.89 21.75 7.79
N GLY A 430 -17.68 21.18 7.75
CA GLY A 430 -16.63 21.51 6.79
C GLY A 430 -15.79 22.73 7.17
N ASN A 431 -15.88 23.21 8.42
CA ASN A 431 -15.03 24.31 8.88
C ASN A 431 -13.67 23.78 9.36
N ARG A 432 -12.62 24.56 9.07
CA ARG A 432 -11.27 24.24 9.55
C ARG A 432 -11.20 24.29 11.08
N GLN A 433 -10.60 23.25 11.66
CA GLN A 433 -10.40 23.17 13.09
C GLN A 433 -9.11 23.87 13.52
N PRO A 434 -9.06 24.40 14.77
CA PRO A 434 -7.83 24.87 15.37
C PRO A 434 -6.79 23.74 15.53
N GLU A 435 -5.55 24.14 15.74
CA GLU A 435 -4.46 23.23 16.11
C GLU A 435 -4.85 22.32 17.29
N ASN A 436 -4.32 21.10 17.30
CA ASN A 436 -4.57 20.08 18.33
C ASN A 436 -6.05 19.68 18.51
N THR A 437 -6.90 19.98 17.51
CA THR A 437 -8.33 19.62 17.56
C THR A 437 -8.63 18.48 16.60
N LEU A 438 -9.24 17.41 17.11
CA LEU A 438 -9.60 16.23 16.33
C LEU A 438 -10.73 16.55 15.32
N GLY A 439 -10.52 16.16 14.08
CA GLY A 439 -11.52 16.27 13.01
C GLY A 439 -11.24 15.35 11.85
N ALA A 440 -12.03 15.46 10.77
CA ALA A 440 -11.78 14.74 9.54
C ALA A 440 -10.58 15.33 8.81
N ILE A 441 -9.68 14.48 8.36
CA ILE A 441 -8.55 14.89 7.51
C ILE A 441 -9.07 15.00 6.08
N ALA A 442 -8.97 16.19 5.51
CA ALA A 442 -9.37 16.48 4.14
C ALA A 442 -8.25 17.19 3.38
N ILE A 443 -8.17 16.94 2.09
CA ILE A 443 -7.16 17.55 1.22
C ILE A 443 -7.88 18.47 0.25
N LYS A 444 -7.47 19.75 0.24
CA LYS A 444 -8.06 20.74 -0.66
C LYS A 444 -7.74 20.39 -2.11
N LEU A 445 -8.74 20.51 -2.97
CA LEU A 445 -8.61 20.26 -4.41
C LEU A 445 -7.94 21.44 -5.13
N PRO A 446 -7.21 21.16 -6.23
CA PRO A 446 -6.97 19.87 -6.86
C PRO A 446 -5.97 19.01 -6.09
N LEU A 447 -6.12 17.69 -6.15
CA LEU A 447 -5.06 16.78 -5.75
C LEU A 447 -3.85 16.91 -6.68
N PRO A 448 -2.61 16.62 -6.23
CA PRO A 448 -1.42 16.74 -7.06
C PRO A 448 -1.35 15.67 -8.17
N PRO A 449 -0.41 15.81 -9.13
CA PRO A 449 -0.19 14.77 -10.13
C PRO A 449 0.11 13.40 -9.49
N GLY A 450 -0.24 12.32 -10.19
CA GLY A 450 -0.01 10.95 -9.72
C GLY A 450 -1.14 10.40 -8.85
N THR A 451 -2.10 11.21 -8.43
CA THR A 451 -3.31 10.77 -7.72
C THR A 451 -4.37 10.25 -8.68
N LEU A 452 -5.41 9.59 -8.14
CA LEU A 452 -6.52 9.11 -8.96
C LEU A 452 -7.31 10.28 -9.57
N PRO A 453 -7.59 10.28 -10.88
CA PRO A 453 -8.52 11.23 -11.49
C PRO A 453 -9.96 10.78 -11.32
N THR A 454 -10.20 9.48 -11.21
CA THR A 454 -11.50 8.83 -11.05
C THR A 454 -11.36 7.35 -10.64
N LEU A 455 -12.50 6.66 -10.49
CA LEU A 455 -12.59 5.21 -10.40
C LEU A 455 -12.98 4.62 -11.76
N TRP A 456 -12.46 3.42 -12.05
CA TRP A 456 -12.74 2.72 -13.31
C TRP A 456 -14.23 2.51 -13.52
N ASN A 457 -14.75 3.01 -14.66
CA ASN A 457 -16.17 2.98 -15.04
C ASN A 457 -17.15 3.51 -13.96
N ALA A 458 -16.69 4.35 -13.02
CA ALA A 458 -17.47 4.69 -11.84
C ALA A 458 -17.28 6.13 -11.34
N ASP A 459 -17.33 7.14 -12.25
CA ASP A 459 -17.18 8.57 -11.91
C ASP A 459 -18.19 9.05 -10.86
N ALA A 460 -19.42 8.57 -10.94
CA ALA A 460 -20.46 8.92 -9.94
C ALA A 460 -20.07 8.39 -8.54
N ARG A 461 -19.52 7.18 -8.49
CA ARG A 461 -19.03 6.59 -7.23
C ARG A 461 -17.78 7.31 -6.70
N TYR A 462 -16.89 7.75 -7.59
CA TYR A 462 -15.76 8.59 -7.20
C TYR A 462 -16.23 9.87 -6.52
N ARG A 463 -17.15 10.60 -7.17
CA ARG A 463 -17.72 11.84 -6.60
C ARG A 463 -18.39 11.58 -5.25
N SER A 464 -19.27 10.59 -5.15
CA SER A 464 -19.99 10.29 -3.91
C SER A 464 -19.10 9.77 -2.77
N SER A 465 -18.01 9.06 -3.09
CA SER A 465 -17.12 8.47 -2.07
C SER A 465 -16.07 9.43 -1.53
N TYR A 466 -15.71 10.49 -2.29
CA TYR A 466 -14.53 11.29 -1.94
C TYR A 466 -14.73 12.80 -2.04
N LEU A 467 -15.79 13.31 -2.72
CA LEU A 467 -15.89 14.73 -3.08
C LEU A 467 -17.17 15.41 -2.60
N THR A 468 -18.10 14.70 -1.96
CA THR A 468 -19.41 15.25 -1.60
C THR A 468 -19.56 15.67 -0.17
N THR A 469 -18.86 15.02 0.76
CA THR A 469 -18.96 15.32 2.20
C THR A 469 -18.47 16.73 2.51
N PHE A 470 -17.34 17.11 1.92
CA PHE A 470 -16.72 18.43 2.09
C PHE A 470 -16.50 19.08 0.71
N PRO A 471 -17.40 19.96 0.25
CA PRO A 471 -17.25 20.62 -1.05
C PRO A 471 -15.90 21.34 -1.20
N GLY A 472 -15.17 21.07 -2.27
CA GLY A 472 -13.84 21.62 -2.54
C GLY A 472 -12.69 20.84 -1.90
N TYR A 473 -12.97 19.71 -1.24
CA TYR A 473 -11.99 18.83 -0.64
C TYR A 473 -12.14 17.40 -1.11
N TYR A 474 -11.03 16.68 -1.09
CA TYR A 474 -10.98 15.22 -1.13
C TYR A 474 -11.07 14.67 0.30
N GLU A 475 -12.04 13.81 0.55
CA GLU A 475 -12.23 13.12 1.82
C GLU A 475 -11.32 11.90 1.91
N THR A 476 -10.39 11.90 2.89
CA THR A 476 -9.45 10.79 3.06
C THR A 476 -10.07 9.59 3.78
N GLY A 477 -11.16 9.80 4.50
CA GLY A 477 -11.75 8.81 5.41
C GLY A 477 -10.92 8.56 6.67
N ASP A 478 -9.92 9.41 6.94
CA ASP A 478 -9.11 9.38 8.14
C ASP A 478 -9.45 10.59 9.04
N ALA A 479 -9.31 10.43 10.35
CA ALA A 479 -9.44 11.48 11.34
C ALA A 479 -8.11 11.74 12.02
N GLY A 480 -7.82 13.00 12.36
CA GLY A 480 -6.55 13.37 12.95
C GLY A 480 -6.51 14.79 13.48
N ILE A 481 -5.32 15.22 13.83
CA ILE A 481 -5.00 16.58 14.29
C ILE A 481 -3.77 17.10 13.55
N ILE A 482 -3.62 18.42 13.53
CA ILE A 482 -2.36 19.10 13.18
C ILE A 482 -1.93 19.87 14.43
N ASP A 483 -0.67 19.70 14.85
CA ASP A 483 -0.14 20.41 16.01
C ASP A 483 0.34 21.84 15.67
N GLU A 484 0.82 22.58 16.67
CA GLU A 484 1.31 23.96 16.56
C GLU A 484 2.55 24.12 15.66
N ASP A 485 3.28 23.03 15.41
CA ASP A 485 4.43 23.03 14.50
C ASP A 485 4.06 22.58 13.07
N GLY A 486 2.76 22.28 12.82
CA GLY A 486 2.23 21.82 11.54
C GLY A 486 2.40 20.32 11.28
N TYR A 487 2.71 19.53 12.31
CA TYR A 487 2.82 18.09 12.21
C TYR A 487 1.44 17.42 12.25
N LEU A 488 1.20 16.54 11.30
CA LEU A 488 -0.03 15.77 11.19
C LEU A 488 0.04 14.53 12.08
N TYR A 489 -1.06 14.17 12.72
CA TYR A 489 -1.24 12.91 13.44
C TYR A 489 -2.49 12.20 12.94
N ILE A 490 -2.32 10.98 12.42
CA ILE A 490 -3.44 10.15 12.00
C ILE A 490 -3.93 9.37 13.23
N MET A 491 -5.14 9.68 13.69
CA MET A 491 -5.65 9.17 14.96
C MET A 491 -6.56 7.95 14.79
N ALA A 492 -7.37 7.91 13.74
CA ALA A 492 -8.30 6.82 13.45
C ALA A 492 -8.85 6.94 12.02
N ARG A 493 -9.59 5.92 11.57
CA ARG A 493 -10.55 6.09 10.47
C ARG A 493 -11.72 6.92 10.94
N THR A 494 -12.36 7.69 10.07
CA THR A 494 -13.56 8.46 10.44
C THR A 494 -14.70 7.57 10.90
N ASP A 495 -14.81 6.37 10.34
CA ASP A 495 -15.76 5.31 10.71
C ASP A 495 -15.37 4.51 11.97
N ASP A 496 -14.11 4.61 12.41
CA ASP A 496 -13.60 4.00 13.65
C ASP A 496 -13.59 4.98 14.86
N VAL A 497 -13.96 6.25 14.67
CA VAL A 497 -14.10 7.21 15.78
C VAL A 497 -15.33 6.84 16.63
N ILE A 498 -15.13 6.67 17.94
CA ILE A 498 -16.19 6.26 18.86
C ILE A 498 -16.86 7.50 19.44
N ASN A 499 -18.19 7.55 19.36
CA ASN A 499 -18.97 8.65 19.93
C ASN A 499 -19.57 8.25 21.29
N VAL A 500 -18.93 8.67 22.37
CA VAL A 500 -19.37 8.39 23.75
C VAL A 500 -20.09 9.62 24.31
N ALA A 501 -21.41 9.58 24.37
CA ALA A 501 -22.24 10.66 24.90
C ALA A 501 -21.90 12.06 24.30
N GLY A 502 -21.65 12.11 23.00
CA GLY A 502 -21.28 13.32 22.25
C GLY A 502 -19.78 13.62 22.23
N HIS A 503 -18.95 12.87 22.93
CA HIS A 503 -17.49 13.00 22.86
C HIS A 503 -16.93 12.07 21.78
N ARG A 504 -16.21 12.64 20.82
CA ARG A 504 -15.52 11.89 19.75
C ARG A 504 -14.15 11.43 20.27
N LEU A 505 -13.96 10.13 20.33
CA LEU A 505 -12.78 9.50 20.89
C LEU A 505 -12.07 8.68 19.81
N SER A 506 -10.77 8.85 19.73
CA SER A 506 -9.92 8.11 18.78
C SER A 506 -9.65 6.69 19.29
N THR A 507 -9.95 5.69 18.47
CA THR A 507 -9.53 4.30 18.74
C THR A 507 -8.02 4.20 18.82
N GLY A 508 -7.29 4.90 17.96
CA GLY A 508 -5.83 4.89 17.94
C GLY A 508 -5.21 5.46 19.22
N ALA A 509 -5.77 6.54 19.79
CA ALA A 509 -5.29 7.08 21.06
C ALA A 509 -5.51 6.10 22.23
N MET A 510 -6.64 5.40 22.22
CA MET A 510 -6.92 4.37 23.23
C MET A 510 -6.00 3.15 23.06
N GLU A 511 -5.76 2.71 21.83
CA GLU A 511 -4.86 1.61 21.53
C GLU A 511 -3.42 1.91 21.96
N GLU A 512 -2.98 3.16 21.81
CA GLU A 512 -1.67 3.59 22.30
C GLU A 512 -1.53 3.45 23.81
N VAL A 513 -2.57 3.82 24.57
CA VAL A 513 -2.59 3.62 26.04
C VAL A 513 -2.50 2.15 26.38
N LEU A 514 -3.28 1.29 25.71
CA LEU A 514 -3.28 -0.15 25.96
C LEU A 514 -1.94 -0.82 25.57
N ALA A 515 -1.32 -0.38 24.48
CA ALA A 515 -0.02 -0.89 24.01
C ALA A 515 1.14 -0.56 24.96
N ASN A 516 1.01 0.45 25.81
CA ASN A 516 2.00 0.77 26.84
C ASN A 516 1.96 -0.17 28.06
N HIS A 517 0.98 -1.08 28.13
CA HIS A 517 0.94 -2.08 29.20
C HIS A 517 1.98 -3.18 28.92
N PRO A 518 2.85 -3.53 29.90
CA PRO A 518 3.98 -4.44 29.67
C PRO A 518 3.59 -5.85 29.21
N ASP A 519 2.39 -6.30 29.59
CA ASP A 519 1.89 -7.63 29.24
C ASP A 519 1.11 -7.67 27.92
N VAL A 520 0.84 -6.52 27.28
CA VAL A 520 0.08 -6.42 26.02
C VAL A 520 1.02 -6.36 24.83
N ALA A 521 0.95 -7.35 23.95
CA ALA A 521 1.73 -7.41 22.72
C ALA A 521 1.04 -6.67 21.56
N GLU A 522 -0.29 -6.81 21.47
CA GLU A 522 -1.14 -6.16 20.48
C GLU A 522 -2.50 -5.84 21.08
N CYS A 523 -3.14 -4.80 20.58
CA CYS A 523 -4.51 -4.48 20.98
C CYS A 523 -5.31 -3.87 19.83
N ALA A 524 -6.63 -3.87 19.99
CA ALA A 524 -7.56 -3.13 19.15
C ALA A 524 -8.69 -2.59 20.01
N VAL A 525 -9.23 -1.43 19.64
CA VAL A 525 -10.41 -0.84 20.27
C VAL A 525 -11.50 -0.67 19.21
N ILE A 526 -12.74 -1.04 19.57
CA ILE A 526 -13.93 -0.79 18.75
C ILE A 526 -14.99 -0.07 19.57
N GLY A 527 -15.88 0.66 18.88
CA GLY A 527 -17.11 1.18 19.49
C GLY A 527 -18.21 0.12 19.45
N VAL A 528 -18.78 -0.24 20.58
CA VAL A 528 -19.95 -1.12 20.67
C VAL A 528 -21.17 -0.33 21.06
N SER A 529 -22.34 -0.70 20.58
CA SER A 529 -23.61 -0.01 20.84
C SER A 529 -23.97 0.02 22.33
N ASP A 530 -24.37 1.18 22.83
CA ASP A 530 -24.83 1.40 24.21
C ASP A 530 -26.10 2.27 24.23
N GLN A 531 -27.12 1.85 24.96
CA GLN A 531 -28.43 2.53 24.99
C GLN A 531 -28.40 3.95 25.60
N LEU A 532 -27.46 4.23 26.49
CA LEU A 532 -27.40 5.50 27.21
C LEU A 532 -26.38 6.47 26.60
N LYS A 533 -25.27 5.96 26.10
CA LYS A 533 -24.13 6.76 25.62
C LYS A 533 -23.94 6.74 24.10
N GLY A 534 -24.80 6.03 23.39
CA GLY A 534 -24.66 5.80 21.96
C GLY A 534 -23.65 4.69 21.68
N GLN A 535 -22.39 4.91 22.06
CA GLN A 535 -21.34 3.89 21.96
C GLN A 535 -20.49 3.84 23.24
N LEU A 536 -19.88 2.66 23.47
CA LEU A 536 -18.82 2.46 24.46
C LEU A 536 -17.59 1.85 23.79
N PRO A 537 -16.38 2.24 24.19
CA PRO A 537 -15.18 1.59 23.72
C PRO A 537 -14.99 0.22 24.38
N LEU A 538 -14.64 -0.77 23.56
CA LEU A 538 -14.31 -2.13 23.98
C LEU A 538 -12.92 -2.49 23.45
N GLY A 539 -12.01 -2.89 24.36
CA GLY A 539 -10.64 -3.27 24.05
C GLY A 539 -10.47 -4.78 23.85
N PHE A 540 -9.74 -5.17 22.83
CA PHE A 540 -9.24 -6.53 22.63
C PHE A 540 -7.73 -6.53 22.89
N LEU A 541 -7.27 -7.43 23.75
CA LEU A 541 -5.89 -7.50 24.21
C LEU A 541 -5.26 -8.84 23.79
N CYS A 542 -4.18 -8.80 23.06
CA CYS A 542 -3.32 -9.97 22.80
C CYS A 542 -2.10 -9.87 23.71
N LEU A 543 -1.90 -10.86 24.56
CA LEU A 543 -0.84 -10.82 25.55
C LEU A 543 0.52 -11.25 24.97
N SER A 544 1.59 -10.74 25.58
CA SER A 544 2.96 -11.14 25.28
C SER A 544 3.22 -12.62 25.63
N ASN A 545 4.13 -13.27 24.91
CA ASN A 545 4.48 -14.67 25.18
C ASN A 545 5.04 -14.82 26.60
N GLY A 546 4.55 -15.84 27.32
CA GLY A 546 5.04 -16.17 28.65
C GLY A 546 4.32 -15.41 29.79
N VAL A 547 3.32 -14.61 29.51
CA VAL A 547 2.47 -13.98 30.55
C VAL A 547 1.60 -15.03 31.20
N ASN A 548 1.74 -15.22 32.52
CA ASN A 548 1.02 -16.22 33.32
C ASN A 548 0.19 -15.57 34.45
N ARG A 549 -0.15 -14.29 34.32
CA ARG A 549 -1.01 -13.56 35.28
C ARG A 549 -2.49 -13.79 34.97
N PRO A 550 -3.39 -13.65 35.95
CA PRO A 550 -4.82 -13.67 35.70
C PRO A 550 -5.24 -12.57 34.71
N HIS A 551 -5.95 -12.91 33.66
CA HIS A 551 -6.40 -11.97 32.64
C HIS A 551 -7.24 -10.83 33.23
N ALA A 552 -8.02 -11.10 34.28
CA ALA A 552 -8.83 -10.08 34.96
C ALA A 552 -8.00 -8.96 35.60
N GLU A 553 -6.79 -9.26 36.09
CA GLU A 553 -5.87 -8.26 36.66
C GLU A 553 -5.35 -7.34 35.55
N ILE A 554 -4.89 -7.92 34.42
CA ILE A 554 -4.38 -7.19 33.26
C ILE A 554 -5.48 -6.26 32.69
N VAL A 555 -6.70 -6.78 32.56
CA VAL A 555 -7.85 -5.99 32.10
C VAL A 555 -8.12 -4.83 33.06
N ALA A 556 -8.09 -5.05 34.37
CA ALA A 556 -8.30 -4.00 35.36
C ALA A 556 -7.21 -2.91 35.30
N GLU A 557 -5.96 -3.30 35.14
CA GLU A 557 -4.82 -2.39 34.95
C GLU A 557 -4.99 -1.56 33.66
N CYS A 558 -5.34 -2.18 32.54
CA CYS A 558 -5.63 -1.50 31.27
C CYS A 558 -6.79 -0.49 31.40
N VAL A 559 -7.87 -0.85 32.10
CA VAL A 559 -9.00 0.06 32.38
C VAL A 559 -8.54 1.24 33.22
N GLN A 560 -7.70 1.01 34.24
CA GLN A 560 -7.17 2.07 35.09
C GLN A 560 -6.23 3.00 34.29
N MET A 561 -5.30 2.45 33.49
CA MET A 561 -4.43 3.23 32.60
C MET A 561 -5.24 4.13 31.67
N MET A 562 -6.30 3.59 31.05
CA MET A 562 -7.19 4.36 30.19
C MET A 562 -7.84 5.53 30.92
N ARG A 563 -8.28 5.29 32.16
CA ARG A 563 -8.89 6.31 33.00
C ARG A 563 -7.90 7.40 33.38
N ASP A 564 -6.65 7.04 33.65
CA ASP A 564 -5.60 7.97 34.07
C ASP A 564 -5.08 8.82 32.91
N VAL A 565 -4.99 8.26 31.70
CA VAL A 565 -4.41 8.93 30.53
C VAL A 565 -5.47 9.66 29.70
N ILE A 566 -6.56 8.99 29.31
CA ILE A 566 -7.63 9.59 28.48
C ILE A 566 -8.69 10.27 29.36
N GLY A 567 -8.88 9.75 30.56
CA GLY A 567 -9.86 10.27 31.53
C GLY A 567 -11.18 9.50 31.54
N PRO A 568 -12.05 9.80 32.55
CA PRO A 568 -13.37 9.15 32.72
C PRO A 568 -14.31 9.36 31.54
N VAL A 569 -14.08 10.38 30.72
CA VAL A 569 -14.86 10.72 29.53
C VAL A 569 -14.86 9.56 28.51
N ALA A 570 -13.79 8.79 28.43
CA ALA A 570 -13.69 7.64 27.56
C ALA A 570 -14.72 6.54 27.91
N ALA A 571 -15.17 6.49 29.15
CA ALA A 571 -16.06 5.44 29.67
C ALA A 571 -15.55 4.01 29.34
N PHE A 572 -14.25 3.85 29.21
CA PHE A 572 -13.61 2.57 28.90
C PHE A 572 -13.72 1.64 30.11
N LYS A 573 -14.53 0.61 29.99
CA LYS A 573 -14.84 -0.34 31.07
C LYS A 573 -14.75 -1.79 30.62
N LEU A 574 -14.72 -2.00 29.30
CA LEU A 574 -14.82 -3.30 28.67
C LEU A 574 -13.50 -3.61 27.95
N ALA A 575 -12.88 -4.70 28.36
CA ALA A 575 -11.76 -5.27 27.63
C ALA A 575 -11.77 -6.79 27.76
N VAL A 576 -11.27 -7.49 26.76
CA VAL A 576 -11.20 -8.94 26.73
C VAL A 576 -9.85 -9.40 26.16
N VAL A 577 -9.28 -10.45 26.76
CA VAL A 577 -8.06 -11.07 26.25
C VAL A 577 -8.43 -12.08 25.19
N ILE A 578 -7.76 -11.98 24.03
CA ILE A 578 -7.91 -12.89 22.89
C ILE A 578 -6.54 -13.40 22.46
N LYS A 579 -6.50 -14.47 21.68
CA LYS A 579 -5.22 -15.04 21.21
C LYS A 579 -4.57 -14.19 20.14
N ARG A 580 -5.37 -13.61 19.23
CA ARG A 580 -4.93 -12.83 18.08
C ARG A 580 -6.04 -11.92 17.58
N LEU A 581 -5.68 -10.86 16.86
CA LEU A 581 -6.62 -9.94 16.23
C LEU A 581 -7.00 -10.43 14.82
N PRO A 582 -8.26 -10.24 14.39
CA PRO A 582 -8.67 -10.50 13.02
C PRO A 582 -8.03 -9.45 12.09
N LYS A 583 -7.21 -9.92 11.17
CA LYS A 583 -6.45 -9.06 10.25
C LYS A 583 -6.67 -9.45 8.80
N THR A 584 -6.48 -8.49 7.93
CA THR A 584 -6.25 -8.77 6.51
C THR A 584 -4.85 -9.37 6.32
N ARG A 585 -4.61 -9.99 5.16
CA ARG A 585 -3.28 -10.47 4.75
C ARG A 585 -2.22 -9.37 4.68
N SER A 586 -2.63 -8.12 4.55
CA SER A 586 -1.76 -6.94 4.63
C SER A 586 -1.53 -6.43 6.06
N GLY A 587 -2.08 -7.11 7.09
CA GLY A 587 -1.91 -6.75 8.49
C GLY A 587 -2.95 -5.79 9.06
N LYS A 588 -3.87 -5.25 8.26
CA LYS A 588 -4.94 -4.35 8.74
C LYS A 588 -5.94 -5.07 9.63
N ILE A 589 -6.22 -4.52 10.80
CA ILE A 589 -7.24 -5.01 11.74
C ILE A 589 -8.64 -4.78 11.14
N LEU A 590 -9.50 -5.80 11.20
CA LEU A 590 -10.85 -5.80 10.63
C LEU A 590 -11.88 -5.23 11.63
N ARG A 591 -11.68 -3.98 12.11
CA ARG A 591 -12.55 -3.35 13.14
C ARG A 591 -14.01 -3.31 12.73
N ALA A 592 -14.32 -2.90 11.51
CA ALA A 592 -15.69 -2.85 11.00
C ALA A 592 -16.40 -4.22 11.05
N THR A 593 -15.67 -5.32 10.82
CA THR A 593 -16.23 -6.67 10.96
C THR A 593 -16.45 -7.01 12.43
N MET A 594 -15.51 -6.63 13.31
CA MET A 594 -15.67 -6.85 14.76
C MET A 594 -16.87 -6.09 15.33
N VAL A 595 -17.10 -4.85 14.89
CA VAL A 595 -18.29 -4.05 15.28
C VAL A 595 -19.57 -4.75 14.83
N LYS A 596 -19.66 -5.20 13.58
CA LYS A 596 -20.84 -5.92 13.09
C LYS A 596 -21.12 -7.22 13.86
N ILE A 597 -20.07 -7.95 14.23
CA ILE A 597 -20.21 -9.12 15.09
C ILE A 597 -20.76 -8.71 16.48
N ALA A 598 -20.20 -7.65 17.07
CA ALA A 598 -20.64 -7.15 18.37
C ALA A 598 -22.12 -6.73 18.36
N ASP A 599 -22.56 -6.04 17.33
CA ASP A 599 -23.94 -5.56 17.15
C ASP A 599 -24.88 -6.62 16.57
N SER A 600 -24.41 -7.87 16.37
CA SER A 600 -25.20 -8.98 15.77
C SER A 600 -25.72 -8.66 14.36
N GLU A 601 -25.00 -7.82 13.61
CA GLU A 601 -25.34 -7.46 12.24
C GLU A 601 -24.81 -8.47 11.22
N ALA A 602 -25.55 -8.65 10.14
CA ALA A 602 -25.08 -9.47 9.03
C ALA A 602 -23.87 -8.81 8.34
N PHE A 603 -22.84 -9.57 8.08
CA PHE A 603 -21.66 -9.13 7.34
C PHE A 603 -21.25 -10.13 6.26
N LYS A 604 -20.64 -9.61 5.19
CA LYS A 604 -20.00 -10.44 4.19
C LYS A 604 -18.58 -10.75 4.68
N MET A 605 -18.17 -12.02 4.56
CA MET A 605 -16.81 -12.45 4.90
C MET A 605 -15.79 -11.58 4.16
N PRO A 606 -14.86 -10.90 4.88
CA PRO A 606 -13.86 -10.07 4.22
C PRO A 606 -12.92 -10.92 3.35
N ALA A 607 -12.89 -10.64 2.06
CA ALA A 607 -12.08 -11.38 1.08
C ALA A 607 -10.57 -11.37 1.37
N THR A 608 -10.12 -10.33 2.07
CA THR A 608 -8.71 -10.12 2.42
C THR A 608 -8.32 -10.69 3.77
N ILE A 609 -9.25 -11.33 4.49
CA ILE A 609 -8.95 -11.90 5.81
C ILE A 609 -7.85 -12.95 5.72
N ASP A 610 -6.92 -12.91 6.66
CA ASP A 610 -5.80 -13.84 6.72
C ASP A 610 -6.28 -15.24 7.15
N ASP A 611 -7.07 -15.29 8.21
CA ASP A 611 -7.64 -16.52 8.74
C ASP A 611 -9.10 -16.27 9.17
N PRO A 612 -10.09 -16.86 8.47
CA PRO A 612 -11.51 -16.68 8.79
C PRO A 612 -11.94 -17.22 10.16
N ASP A 613 -11.29 -18.29 10.66
CA ASP A 613 -11.67 -18.95 11.91
C ASP A 613 -11.52 -18.04 13.13
N ILE A 614 -10.70 -16.96 13.01
CA ILE A 614 -10.54 -15.96 14.06
C ILE A 614 -11.85 -15.24 14.39
N LEU A 615 -12.79 -15.11 13.46
CA LEU A 615 -14.05 -14.41 13.69
C LEU A 615 -14.97 -15.16 14.67
N ASP A 616 -14.87 -16.48 14.73
CA ASP A 616 -15.57 -17.29 15.73
C ASP A 616 -14.99 -17.05 17.13
N GLU A 617 -13.65 -16.96 17.26
CA GLU A 617 -12.98 -16.60 18.51
C GLU A 617 -13.41 -15.19 18.98
N ILE A 618 -13.50 -14.22 18.06
CA ILE A 618 -13.99 -12.87 18.38
C ILE A 618 -15.45 -12.89 18.83
N LYS A 619 -16.30 -13.68 18.16
CA LYS A 619 -17.71 -13.82 18.54
C LYS A 619 -17.85 -14.40 19.96
N GLU A 620 -17.12 -15.46 20.28
CA GLU A 620 -17.10 -16.05 21.61
C GLU A 620 -16.63 -15.05 22.68
N ALA A 621 -15.55 -14.29 22.40
CA ALA A 621 -15.06 -13.28 23.30
C ALA A 621 -16.09 -12.16 23.57
N LEU A 622 -16.77 -11.69 22.53
CA LEU A 622 -17.84 -10.68 22.64
C LEU A 622 -19.06 -11.21 23.41
N GLN A 623 -19.44 -12.48 23.20
CA GLN A 623 -20.52 -13.13 23.93
C GLN A 623 -20.24 -13.21 25.44
N SER A 624 -18.99 -13.41 25.84
CA SER A 624 -18.59 -13.38 27.25
C SER A 624 -18.84 -12.03 27.93
N LEU A 625 -18.91 -10.95 27.13
CA LEU A 625 -19.17 -9.57 27.58
C LEU A 625 -20.64 -9.13 27.37
N GLY A 626 -21.50 -10.03 26.87
CA GLY A 626 -22.92 -9.75 26.65
C GLY A 626 -23.28 -9.17 25.27
N TYR A 627 -22.33 -9.13 24.34
CA TYR A 627 -22.51 -8.74 22.94
C TYR A 627 -22.66 -9.96 22.02
N ALA A 628 -22.91 -9.75 20.74
CA ALA A 628 -22.99 -10.82 19.73
C ALA A 628 -23.99 -11.94 20.09
N GLN A 629 -25.14 -11.60 20.65
CA GLN A 629 -26.17 -12.54 21.17
C GLN A 629 -27.09 -13.12 20.09
N GLY A 630 -26.89 -12.74 18.81
CA GLY A 630 -27.71 -13.15 17.65
C GLY A 630 -27.27 -14.43 16.98
#